data_372dda4348c5a2fa77151fbf507d5f01
#
_entry.id   372dda4348c5a2fa77151fbf507d5f01
#
_cell.length_a   1.000
_cell.length_b   1.000
_cell.length_c   1.000
_cell.angle_alpha   90.00
_cell.angle_beta   90.00
_cell.angle_gamma   90.00
#
_symmetry.space_group_name_H-M   'P 1'
#
loop_
_entity.id
_entity.type
_entity.pdbx_description
1 polymer ?
#
loop_
_entity_poly.entity_id
_entity_poly.type
_entity_poly.pdbx_seq_one_letter_code
_entity_poly.pdbx_strand_id
1 'polypeptide(L)'
;MASVYLDSCMVIGLIEGDATQRQLLKKQLVKHVIYSSELVRLEVRLLAVRNDNRESLQKFERFFTACEMIDLNRAVFEQATLLRAKTNLKTPDALHLAAAIHSCCQELWTDDKQLKTTATHYLEVVDWPTLDSMK
;
A
#
# COMPACT_ATOMS: atom_id res chain seq x y z
N MET A 1 -16.59 1.27 -7.59
CA MET A 1 -15.87 1.28 -6.29
C MET A 1 -15.11 -0.03 -6.15
N ALA A 2 -13.83 0.03 -5.80
CA ALA A 2 -12.99 -1.14 -5.65
C ALA A 2 -12.39 -1.20 -4.25
N SER A 3 -11.90 -2.39 -3.86
CA SER A 3 -11.08 -2.57 -2.68
C SER A 3 -9.62 -2.45 -3.07
N VAL A 4 -8.90 -1.50 -2.48
CA VAL A 4 -7.55 -1.11 -2.88
C VAL A 4 -6.59 -1.26 -1.71
N TYR A 5 -5.50 -1.99 -1.91
CA TYR A 5 -4.39 -2.02 -0.97
C TYR A 5 -3.34 -1.02 -1.44
N LEU A 6 -2.99 -0.07 -0.58
CA LEU A 6 -1.96 0.92 -0.89
C LEU A 6 -0.61 0.47 -0.33
N ASP A 7 0.39 0.34 -1.19
CA ASP A 7 1.76 0.16 -0.76
C ASP A 7 2.28 1.42 -0.06
N SER A 8 3.32 1.26 0.74
CA SER A 8 3.89 2.34 1.55
C SER A 8 4.28 3.57 0.73
N CYS A 9 4.84 3.37 -0.47
CA CYS A 9 5.22 4.50 -1.33
C CYS A 9 4.02 5.36 -1.74
N MET A 10 2.85 4.75 -1.95
CA MET A 10 1.63 5.49 -2.27
C MET A 10 1.08 6.25 -1.06
N VAL A 11 1.15 5.66 0.12
CA VAL A 11 0.74 6.33 1.37
C VAL A 11 1.64 7.54 1.65
N ILE A 12 2.95 7.38 1.48
CA ILE A 12 3.89 8.49 1.63
C ILE A 12 3.58 9.59 0.62
N GLY A 13 3.31 9.24 -0.63
CA GLY A 13 2.93 10.20 -1.66
C GLY A 13 1.65 10.96 -1.33
N LEU A 14 0.67 10.29 -0.73
CA LEU A 14 -0.59 10.89 -0.32
C LEU A 14 -0.41 11.92 0.79
N ILE A 15 0.47 11.65 1.74
CA ILE A 15 0.64 12.48 2.95
C ILE A 15 1.77 13.50 2.79
N GLU A 16 2.91 13.09 2.21
CA GLU A 16 4.13 13.88 2.13
C GLU A 16 4.55 14.24 0.71
N GLY A 17 3.83 13.80 -0.31
CA GLY A 17 4.12 14.11 -1.69
C GLY A 17 3.88 15.59 -2.03
N ASP A 18 4.23 15.97 -3.25
CA ASP A 18 3.91 17.32 -3.73
C ASP A 18 2.39 17.52 -3.88
N ALA A 19 1.98 18.76 -4.09
CA ALA A 19 0.54 19.09 -4.17
C ALA A 19 -0.17 18.32 -5.29
N THR A 20 0.50 18.14 -6.43
CA THR A 20 -0.07 17.41 -7.58
C THR A 20 -0.31 15.95 -7.24
N GLN A 21 0.68 15.29 -6.64
CA GLN A 21 0.56 13.89 -6.21
C GLN A 21 -0.56 13.70 -5.18
N ARG A 22 -0.57 14.56 -4.16
CA ARG A 22 -1.58 14.47 -3.10
C ARG A 22 -3.00 14.65 -3.64
N GLN A 23 -3.20 15.62 -4.51
CA GLN A 23 -4.52 15.89 -5.09
C GLN A 23 -4.99 14.74 -5.98
N LEU A 24 -4.09 14.20 -6.81
CA LEU A 24 -4.39 13.09 -7.70
C LEU A 24 -4.81 11.85 -6.90
N LEU A 25 -4.03 11.49 -5.88
CA LEU A 25 -4.34 10.35 -5.01
C LEU A 25 -5.67 10.55 -4.29
N LYS A 26 -5.89 11.71 -3.68
CA LYS A 26 -7.15 12.00 -2.99
C LYS A 26 -8.35 11.86 -3.92
N LYS A 27 -8.25 12.41 -5.11
CA LYS A 27 -9.34 12.37 -6.09
C LYS A 27 -9.70 10.94 -6.47
N GLN A 28 -8.70 10.09 -6.67
CA GLN A 28 -8.94 8.70 -7.06
C GLN A 28 -9.37 7.84 -5.86
N LEU A 29 -8.77 8.04 -4.70
CA LEU A 29 -9.01 7.19 -3.54
C LEU A 29 -10.38 7.35 -2.92
N VAL A 30 -11.00 8.54 -3.03
CA VAL A 30 -12.35 8.74 -2.45
C VAL A 30 -13.40 7.81 -3.07
N LYS A 31 -13.10 7.23 -4.23
CA LYS A 31 -14.01 6.32 -4.94
C LYS A 31 -13.92 4.88 -4.45
N HIS A 32 -12.97 4.57 -3.56
CA HIS A 32 -12.63 3.20 -3.22
C HIS A 32 -12.63 2.96 -1.71
N VAL A 33 -12.65 1.69 -1.35
CA VAL A 33 -12.40 1.24 0.03
C VAL A 33 -10.92 0.94 0.14
N ILE A 34 -10.23 1.60 1.08
CA ILE A 34 -8.78 1.52 1.22
C ILE A 34 -8.43 0.52 2.31
N TYR A 35 -7.59 -0.43 1.95
CA TYR A 35 -7.03 -1.43 2.86
C TYR A 35 -5.57 -1.10 3.15
N SER A 36 -5.15 -1.37 4.37
CA SER A 36 -3.77 -1.20 4.81
C SER A 36 -3.42 -2.26 5.86
N SER A 37 -2.25 -2.15 6.46
CA SER A 37 -1.78 -3.08 7.49
C SER A 37 -0.83 -2.38 8.43
N GLU A 38 -0.53 -3.02 9.58
CA GLU A 38 0.47 -2.53 10.51
C GLU A 38 1.87 -2.50 9.90
N LEU A 39 2.13 -3.32 8.87
CA LEU A 39 3.40 -3.27 8.16
C LEU A 39 3.55 -1.95 7.39
N VAL A 40 2.51 -1.51 6.68
CA VAL A 40 2.50 -0.20 6.01
C VAL A 40 2.70 0.90 7.06
N ARG A 41 1.96 0.81 8.16
CA ARG A 41 2.03 1.78 9.25
C ARG A 41 3.44 1.90 9.82
N LEU A 42 4.12 0.77 10.02
CA LEU A 42 5.52 0.75 10.47
C LEU A 42 6.43 1.45 9.45
N GLU A 43 6.32 1.06 8.19
CA GLU A 43 7.22 1.55 7.14
C GLU A 43 7.11 3.05 6.93
N VAL A 44 5.88 3.58 6.87
CA VAL A 44 5.68 5.01 6.62
C VAL A 44 6.01 5.88 7.84
N ARG A 45 5.88 5.33 9.05
CA ARG A 45 6.11 6.08 10.29
C ARG A 45 7.58 6.11 10.72
N LEU A 46 8.37 5.16 10.24
CA LEU A 46 9.74 4.99 10.75
C LEU A 46 10.56 6.27 10.67
N LEU A 47 10.58 6.93 9.53
CA LEU A 47 11.34 8.16 9.36
C LEU A 47 10.76 9.31 10.17
N ALA A 48 9.45 9.42 10.21
CA ALA A 48 8.76 10.46 10.98
C ALA A 48 9.04 10.33 12.47
N VAL A 49 9.08 9.10 12.99
CA VAL A 49 9.44 8.82 14.39
C VAL A 49 10.90 9.21 14.66
N ARG A 50 11.82 8.82 13.76
CA ARG A 50 13.24 9.17 13.91
C ARG A 50 13.49 10.67 13.92
N ASN A 51 12.72 11.41 13.14
CA ASN A 51 12.86 12.86 13.00
C ASN A 51 11.94 13.65 13.94
N ASP A 52 11.22 12.97 14.83
CA ASP A 52 10.22 13.58 15.73
C ASP A 52 9.25 14.51 14.98
N ASN A 53 8.82 14.07 13.79
CA ASN A 53 7.90 14.81 12.95
C ASN A 53 6.46 14.52 13.35
N ARG A 54 5.97 15.28 14.34
CA ARG A 54 4.63 15.06 14.90
C ARG A 54 3.52 15.36 13.91
N GLU A 55 3.71 16.34 13.04
CA GLU A 55 2.71 16.69 12.04
C GLU A 55 2.45 15.52 11.08
N SER A 56 3.51 14.94 10.52
CA SER A 56 3.39 13.76 9.66
C SER A 56 2.77 12.58 10.40
N LEU A 57 3.20 12.33 11.65
CA LEU A 57 2.65 11.23 12.45
C LEU A 57 1.13 11.36 12.63
N GLN A 58 0.65 12.57 12.92
CA GLN A 58 -0.79 12.81 13.05
C GLN A 58 -1.54 12.57 11.74
N LYS A 59 -0.98 13.00 10.62
CA LYS A 59 -1.59 12.79 9.31
C LYS A 59 -1.66 11.31 8.95
N PHE A 60 -0.60 10.56 9.21
CA PHE A 60 -0.61 9.11 9.01
C PHE A 60 -1.67 8.43 9.87
N GLU A 61 -1.78 8.80 11.15
CA GLU A 61 -2.79 8.22 12.04
C GLU A 61 -4.21 8.45 11.52
N ARG A 62 -4.52 9.65 11.05
CA ARG A 62 -5.83 9.94 10.46
C ARG A 62 -6.10 9.06 9.25
N PHE A 63 -5.09 8.88 8.41
CA PHE A 63 -5.20 8.02 7.24
C PHE A 63 -5.53 6.58 7.64
N PHE A 64 -4.78 6.01 8.58
CA PHE A 64 -4.99 4.61 9.00
C PHE A 64 -6.32 4.42 9.72
N THR A 65 -6.81 5.43 10.44
CA THR A 65 -8.13 5.37 11.07
C THR A 65 -9.25 5.21 10.03
N ALA A 66 -9.05 5.75 8.83
CA ALA A 66 -10.03 5.65 7.74
C ALA A 66 -9.87 4.37 6.91
N CYS A 67 -8.82 3.59 7.13
CA CYS A 67 -8.56 2.36 6.37
C CYS A 67 -9.19 1.13 7.02
N GLU A 68 -9.47 0.13 6.19
CA GLU A 68 -9.69 -1.24 6.66
C GLU A 68 -8.32 -1.86 6.92
N MET A 69 -8.01 -2.13 8.18
CA MET A 69 -6.69 -2.68 8.56
C MET A 69 -6.70 -4.20 8.51
N ILE A 70 -5.80 -4.75 7.70
CA ILE A 70 -5.65 -6.19 7.53
C ILE A 70 -4.74 -6.75 8.62
N ASP A 71 -5.20 -7.81 9.27
CA ASP A 71 -4.38 -8.53 10.24
C ASP A 71 -3.39 -9.45 9.51
N LEU A 72 -2.09 -9.28 9.78
CA LEU A 72 -1.05 -10.13 9.23
C LEU A 72 -0.91 -11.39 10.09
N ASN A 73 -1.86 -12.29 9.92
CA ASN A 73 -1.95 -13.54 10.65
C ASN A 73 -1.08 -14.63 10.00
N ARG A 74 -1.13 -15.83 10.58
CA ARG A 74 -0.35 -16.97 10.07
C ARG A 74 -0.65 -17.26 8.61
N ALA A 75 -1.92 -17.19 8.19
CA ALA A 75 -2.29 -17.47 6.80
C ALA A 75 -1.62 -16.51 5.82
N VAL A 76 -1.53 -15.24 6.17
CA VAL A 76 -0.82 -14.23 5.37
C VAL A 76 0.67 -14.57 5.28
N PHE A 77 1.31 -14.93 6.38
CA PHE A 77 2.72 -15.31 6.40
C PHE A 77 2.99 -16.57 5.58
N GLU A 78 2.11 -17.57 5.66
CA GLU A 78 2.23 -18.79 4.83
C GLU A 78 2.17 -18.44 3.34
N GLN A 79 1.24 -17.60 2.93
CA GLN A 79 1.15 -17.16 1.55
C GLN A 79 2.38 -16.36 1.13
N ALA A 80 2.88 -15.49 1.98
CA ALA A 80 4.11 -14.73 1.71
C ALA A 80 5.31 -15.66 1.52
N THR A 81 5.39 -16.74 2.31
CA THR A 81 6.44 -17.75 2.17
C THR A 81 6.40 -18.40 0.78
N LEU A 82 5.19 -18.77 0.32
CA LEU A 82 5.01 -19.37 -1.01
C LEU A 82 5.37 -18.38 -2.12
N LEU A 83 5.00 -17.11 -1.97
CA LEU A 83 5.35 -16.06 -2.94
C LEU A 83 6.87 -15.89 -3.05
N ARG A 84 7.57 -15.84 -1.91
CA ARG A 84 9.03 -15.71 -1.91
C ARG A 84 9.71 -16.94 -2.48
N ALA A 85 9.15 -18.12 -2.27
CA ALA A 85 9.72 -19.35 -2.82
C ALA A 85 9.68 -19.39 -4.37
N LYS A 86 8.74 -18.67 -4.97
CA LYS A 86 8.54 -18.65 -6.43
C LYS A 86 9.09 -17.41 -7.11
N THR A 87 9.48 -16.40 -6.36
CA THR A 87 9.84 -15.09 -6.90
C THR A 87 11.08 -14.53 -6.19
N ASN A 88 11.52 -13.35 -6.61
CA ASN A 88 12.61 -12.62 -5.97
C ASN A 88 12.09 -11.53 -5.01
N LEU A 89 10.81 -11.58 -4.63
CA LEU A 89 10.25 -10.60 -3.72
C LEU A 89 10.96 -10.63 -2.37
N LYS A 90 11.23 -9.45 -1.83
CA LYS A 90 11.70 -9.30 -0.44
C LYS A 90 10.55 -9.55 0.51
N THR A 91 10.88 -9.88 1.76
CA THR A 91 9.85 -10.20 2.77
C THR A 91 8.76 -9.14 2.92
N PRO A 92 9.07 -7.83 3.03
CA PRO A 92 7.99 -6.84 3.15
C PRO A 92 7.05 -6.83 1.94
N ASP A 93 7.59 -6.92 0.73
CA ASP A 93 6.78 -6.90 -0.49
C ASP A 93 5.90 -8.14 -0.59
N ALA A 94 6.45 -9.31 -0.23
CA ALA A 94 5.69 -10.54 -0.20
C ALA A 94 4.54 -10.47 0.82
N LEU A 95 4.77 -9.85 1.96
CA LEU A 95 3.73 -9.66 2.98
C LEU A 95 2.65 -8.69 2.51
N HIS A 96 3.01 -7.60 1.84
CA HIS A 96 2.01 -6.68 1.27
C HIS A 96 1.13 -7.38 0.25
N LEU A 97 1.74 -8.11 -0.67
CA LEU A 97 0.99 -8.83 -1.69
C LEU A 97 0.11 -9.92 -1.08
N ALA A 98 0.65 -10.70 -0.14
CA ALA A 98 -0.09 -11.74 0.55
C ALA A 98 -1.29 -11.16 1.31
N ALA A 99 -1.11 -10.02 1.98
CA ALA A 99 -2.18 -9.35 2.70
C ALA A 99 -3.31 -8.93 1.75
N ALA A 100 -2.96 -8.33 0.62
CA ALA A 100 -3.94 -7.92 -0.39
C ALA A 100 -4.70 -9.12 -0.96
N ILE A 101 -4.01 -10.19 -1.30
CA ILE A 101 -4.63 -11.42 -1.83
C ILE A 101 -5.56 -12.05 -0.79
N HIS A 102 -5.07 -12.22 0.43
CA HIS A 102 -5.82 -12.85 1.51
C HIS A 102 -7.12 -12.11 1.84
N SER A 103 -7.10 -10.79 1.74
CA SER A 103 -8.26 -9.95 2.00
C SER A 103 -9.11 -9.70 0.76
N CYS A 104 -8.80 -10.38 -0.34
CA CYS A 104 -9.54 -10.29 -1.60
C CYS A 104 -9.60 -8.86 -2.15
N CYS A 105 -8.54 -8.08 -1.97
CA CYS A 105 -8.45 -6.77 -2.59
C CYS A 105 -8.43 -6.89 -4.10
N GLN A 106 -9.18 -6.03 -4.77
CA GLN A 106 -9.26 -6.03 -6.23
C GLN A 106 -8.03 -5.40 -6.86
N GLU A 107 -7.43 -4.42 -6.18
CA GLU A 107 -6.31 -3.67 -6.73
C GLU A 107 -5.21 -3.51 -5.68
N LEU A 108 -3.96 -3.49 -6.17
CA LEU A 108 -2.78 -3.08 -5.40
C LEU A 108 -2.17 -1.86 -6.08
N TRP A 109 -2.03 -0.77 -5.34
CA TRP A 109 -1.41 0.45 -5.86
C TRP A 109 0.03 0.54 -5.38
N THR A 110 0.96 0.43 -6.31
CA THR A 110 2.40 0.46 -6.04
C THR A 110 3.18 0.95 -7.26
N ASP A 111 4.33 1.56 -7.00
CA ASP A 111 5.27 1.93 -8.07
C ASP A 111 6.57 1.10 -7.99
N ASP A 112 6.66 0.16 -7.05
CA ASP A 112 7.80 -0.74 -6.94
C ASP A 112 7.77 -1.76 -8.08
N LYS A 113 8.84 -1.81 -8.87
CA LYS A 113 8.90 -2.63 -10.09
C LYS A 113 8.78 -4.12 -9.82
N GLN A 114 9.48 -4.63 -8.80
CA GLN A 114 9.45 -6.06 -8.48
C GLN A 114 8.09 -6.48 -7.96
N LEU A 115 7.53 -5.69 -7.05
CA LEU A 115 6.20 -5.96 -6.51
C LEU A 115 5.15 -5.91 -7.62
N LYS A 116 5.22 -4.91 -8.47
CA LYS A 116 4.29 -4.74 -9.60
C LYS A 116 4.32 -5.94 -10.53
N THR A 117 5.50 -6.38 -10.94
CA THR A 117 5.67 -7.52 -11.85
C THR A 117 5.03 -8.79 -11.30
N THR A 118 5.24 -9.07 -10.03
CA THR A 118 4.67 -10.25 -9.39
C THR A 118 3.17 -10.09 -9.16
N ALA A 119 2.74 -8.94 -8.68
CA ALA A 119 1.35 -8.69 -8.29
C ALA A 119 0.37 -8.77 -9.46
N THR A 120 0.81 -8.43 -10.68
CA THR A 120 -0.06 -8.49 -11.87
C THR A 120 -0.58 -9.90 -12.16
N HIS A 121 0.06 -10.94 -11.63
CA HIS A 121 -0.42 -12.32 -11.78
C HIS A 121 -1.58 -12.66 -10.85
N TYR A 122 -1.87 -11.81 -9.85
CA TYR A 122 -2.83 -12.11 -8.79
C TYR A 122 -3.99 -11.13 -8.72
N LEU A 123 -3.72 -9.84 -9.04
CA LEU A 123 -4.71 -8.79 -8.94
C LEU A 123 -4.33 -7.63 -9.85
N GLU A 124 -5.21 -6.64 -9.95
CA GLU A 124 -4.97 -5.47 -10.77
C GLU A 124 -3.99 -4.53 -10.06
N VAL A 125 -3.00 -4.02 -10.81
CA VAL A 125 -1.97 -3.12 -10.27
C VAL A 125 -2.14 -1.73 -10.84
N VAL A 126 -2.12 -0.72 -9.98
CA VAL A 126 -2.17 0.69 -10.36
C VAL A 126 -0.87 1.35 -9.92
N ASP A 127 -0.19 2.00 -10.84
CA ASP A 127 1.06 2.72 -10.61
C ASP A 127 0.91 4.21 -10.93
N TRP A 128 1.98 5.00 -10.74
CA TRP A 128 1.95 6.42 -11.07
C TRP A 128 1.59 6.71 -12.53
N PRO A 129 2.18 6.03 -13.53
CA PRO A 129 1.78 6.25 -14.92
C PRO A 129 0.29 6.01 -15.16
N THR A 130 -0.27 4.96 -14.55
CA THR A 130 -1.71 4.67 -14.65
C THR A 130 -2.54 5.80 -14.04
N LEU A 131 -2.15 6.27 -12.84
CA LEU A 131 -2.83 7.38 -12.17
C LEU A 131 -2.75 8.67 -12.98
N ASP A 132 -1.60 8.96 -13.58
CA ASP A 132 -1.44 10.15 -14.43
C ASP A 132 -2.36 10.13 -15.63
N SER A 133 -2.63 8.96 -16.20
CA SER A 133 -3.56 8.81 -17.33
C SER A 133 -5.02 9.00 -16.93
N MET A 134 -5.33 9.01 -15.65
CA MET A 134 -6.70 9.19 -15.12
C MET A 134 -7.04 10.66 -14.83
N LYS A 135 -6.11 11.57 -15.07
CA LYS A 135 -6.33 13.00 -14.80
C LYS A 135 -7.52 13.58 -15.55
#